data_ba0167836eeefde02eff06d381f97c98
#
_entry.id   ba0167836eeefde02eff06d381f97c98
#
_cell.length_a   1.000
_cell.length_b   1.000
_cell.length_c   1.000
_cell.angle_alpha   90.00
_cell.angle_beta   90.00
_cell.angle_gamma   90.00
#
_symmetry.space_group_name_H-M   'P 1'
#
loop_
_entity.id
_entity.type
_entity.pdbx_description
1 polymer ?
#
loop_
_entity_poly.entity_id
_entity_poly.type
_entity_poly.pdbx_seq_one_letter_code
_entity_poly.pdbx_strand_id
1 'polypeptide(L)'
;MRVLGIDCGGEYTGYGVVEMNPAGRLCCLTCGAIKLSPREALPRRLSTIFTRLGAIIAQHQPDQVAIEDVFYALNVKSALKLGQVRGVAMLAAAAAGLEVAEYSPLTIKSSVVGYGRAEKHQVQQMVTRLLDLAEPPKPMDASDALAIAICHLHTAGTLEKQRPVAKLAAG
;
A
#
# COMPACT_ATOMS: atom_id res chain seq x y z
N MET A 1 -11.53 -6.60 -7.10
CA MET A 1 -11.07 -5.36 -6.42
C MET A 1 -9.57 -5.25 -6.56
N ARG A 2 -9.10 -4.10 -6.99
CA ARG A 2 -7.69 -3.81 -7.21
C ARG A 2 -7.23 -2.69 -6.28
N VAL A 3 -6.12 -2.87 -5.58
CA VAL A 3 -5.61 -1.94 -4.57
C VAL A 3 -4.17 -1.58 -4.87
N LEU A 4 -3.85 -0.29 -4.82
CA LEU A 4 -2.49 0.22 -4.83
C LEU A 4 -2.04 0.44 -3.38
N GLY A 5 -1.09 -0.37 -2.91
CA GLY A 5 -0.38 -0.13 -1.66
C GLY A 5 0.81 0.77 -1.88
N ILE A 6 1.05 1.70 -0.96
CA ILE A 6 2.18 2.64 -1.01
C ILE A 6 2.90 2.63 0.34
N ASP A 7 4.19 2.31 0.31
CA ASP A 7 5.11 2.46 1.45
C ASP A 7 5.90 3.76 1.27
N CYS A 8 5.57 4.77 2.08
CA CYS A 8 6.16 6.11 1.97
C CYS A 8 7.52 6.17 2.64
N GLY A 9 8.59 6.27 1.88
CA GLY A 9 9.96 6.39 2.39
C GLY A 9 10.71 7.62 1.88
N GLY A 10 11.74 8.02 2.62
CA GLY A 10 12.53 9.23 2.30
C GLY A 10 13.50 9.10 1.12
N GLU A 11 14.01 7.90 0.85
CA GLU A 11 14.92 7.58 -0.26
C GLU A 11 14.22 6.71 -1.32
N TYR A 12 13.31 5.87 -0.89
CA TYR A 12 12.48 5.03 -1.72
C TYR A 12 11.02 5.19 -1.30
N THR A 13 10.13 5.25 -2.27
CA THR A 13 8.69 5.10 -2.06
C THR A 13 8.29 3.81 -2.74
N GLY A 14 7.95 2.79 -1.94
CA GLY A 14 7.48 1.51 -2.43
C GLY A 14 6.07 1.61 -3.01
N TYR A 15 5.78 0.84 -4.04
CA TYR A 15 4.43 0.67 -4.57
C TYR A 15 4.17 -0.79 -4.94
N GLY A 16 2.92 -1.21 -4.80
CA GLY A 16 2.48 -2.53 -5.22
C GLY A 16 0.99 -2.53 -5.55
N VAL A 17 0.63 -3.05 -6.71
CA VAL A 17 -0.77 -3.20 -7.13
C VAL A 17 -1.16 -4.65 -7.03
N VAL A 18 -2.13 -4.94 -6.17
CA VAL A 18 -2.68 -6.28 -5.95
C VAL A 18 -4.14 -6.31 -6.36
N GLU A 19 -4.52 -7.33 -7.09
CA GLU A 19 -5.90 -7.60 -7.46
C GLU A 19 -6.41 -8.84 -6.74
N MET A 20 -7.59 -8.75 -6.16
CA MET A 20 -8.32 -9.90 -5.63
C MET A 20 -9.45 -10.26 -6.58
N ASN A 21 -9.43 -11.48 -7.12
CA ASN A 21 -10.49 -11.99 -7.99
C ASN A 21 -11.74 -12.39 -7.18
N PRO A 22 -12.87 -12.67 -7.84
CA PRO A 22 -14.11 -13.08 -7.16
C PRO A 22 -13.99 -14.36 -6.34
N ALA A 23 -13.01 -15.23 -6.62
CA ALA A 23 -12.71 -16.43 -5.86
C ALA A 23 -11.82 -16.18 -4.62
N GLY A 24 -11.45 -14.91 -4.36
CA GLY A 24 -10.60 -14.50 -3.24
C GLY A 24 -9.10 -14.73 -3.46
N ARG A 25 -8.67 -15.08 -4.67
CA ARG A 25 -7.25 -15.26 -5.00
C ARG A 25 -6.61 -13.91 -5.26
N LEU A 26 -5.45 -13.69 -4.66
CA LEU A 26 -4.63 -12.49 -4.82
C LEU A 26 -3.66 -12.66 -6.00
N CYS A 27 -3.47 -11.58 -6.76
CA CYS A 27 -2.52 -11.51 -7.87
C CYS A 27 -1.75 -10.19 -7.82
N CYS A 28 -0.43 -10.23 -7.93
CA CYS A 28 0.40 -9.04 -8.09
C CYS A 28 0.38 -8.61 -9.56
N LEU A 29 -0.11 -7.40 -9.85
CA LEU A 29 -0.09 -6.84 -11.20
C LEU A 29 1.22 -6.11 -11.49
N THR A 30 1.76 -5.42 -10.50
CA THR A 30 3.06 -4.73 -10.54
C THR A 30 3.53 -4.42 -9.13
N CYS A 31 4.84 -4.33 -8.95
CA CYS A 31 5.44 -3.77 -7.74
C CYS A 31 6.82 -3.17 -8.04
N GLY A 32 7.28 -2.31 -7.17
CA GLY A 32 8.58 -1.69 -7.29
C GLY A 32 8.80 -0.57 -6.28
N ALA A 33 9.82 0.24 -6.52
CA ALA A 33 10.08 1.42 -5.71
C ALA A 33 10.49 2.61 -6.58
N ILE A 34 10.00 3.78 -6.22
CA ILE A 34 10.41 5.07 -6.78
C ILE A 34 11.65 5.51 -6.01
N LYS A 35 12.80 5.42 -6.65
CA LYS A 35 14.07 5.88 -6.08
C LYS A 35 14.18 7.40 -6.16
N LEU A 36 14.53 8.03 -5.05
CA LEU A 36 14.68 9.48 -4.91
C LEU A 36 16.14 9.81 -4.69
N SER A 37 16.69 10.73 -5.48
CA SER A 37 18.07 11.17 -5.32
C SER A 37 18.21 12.05 -4.07
N PRO A 38 19.08 11.71 -3.09
CA PRO A 38 19.32 12.56 -1.92
C PRO A 38 19.98 13.90 -2.30
N ARG A 39 20.54 14.02 -3.52
CA ARG A 39 21.16 15.24 -4.04
C ARG A 39 20.14 16.23 -4.62
N GLU A 40 18.94 15.76 -4.93
CA GLU A 40 17.87 16.62 -5.44
C GLU A 40 17.17 17.37 -4.30
N ALA A 41 16.79 18.63 -4.61
CA ALA A 41 15.98 19.44 -3.70
C ALA A 41 14.62 18.76 -3.41
N LEU A 42 14.15 18.87 -2.17
CA LEU A 42 12.92 18.23 -1.73
C LEU A 42 11.72 18.47 -2.65
N PRO A 43 11.43 19.70 -3.13
CA PRO A 43 10.30 19.91 -4.05
C PRO A 43 10.35 19.05 -5.33
N ARG A 44 11.55 18.85 -5.90
CA ARG A 44 11.73 17.99 -7.08
C ARG A 44 11.46 16.52 -6.75
N ARG A 45 11.93 16.04 -5.59
CA ARG A 45 11.69 14.69 -5.13
C ARG A 45 10.19 14.43 -4.92
N LEU A 46 9.47 15.38 -4.31
CA LEU A 46 8.02 15.30 -4.12
C LEU A 46 7.27 15.31 -5.47
N SER A 47 7.71 16.16 -6.43
CA SER A 47 7.15 16.15 -7.78
C SER A 47 7.36 14.82 -8.50
N THR A 48 8.54 14.20 -8.33
CA THR A 48 8.83 12.87 -8.89
C THR A 48 7.87 11.81 -8.34
N ILE A 49 7.63 11.81 -7.02
CA ILE A 49 6.67 10.89 -6.38
C ILE A 49 5.28 11.08 -6.97
N PHE A 50 4.78 12.31 -7.00
CA PHE A 50 3.46 12.65 -7.54
C PHE A 50 3.27 12.14 -8.96
N THR A 51 4.21 12.47 -9.84
CA THR A 51 4.15 12.11 -11.27
C THR A 51 4.22 10.59 -11.46
N ARG A 52 5.10 9.91 -10.74
CA ARG A 52 5.27 8.45 -10.86
C ARG A 52 4.07 7.69 -10.32
N LEU A 53 3.53 8.09 -9.16
CA LEU A 53 2.31 7.49 -8.61
C LEU A 53 1.11 7.75 -9.52
N GLY A 54 0.96 8.95 -10.06
CA GLY A 54 -0.08 9.26 -11.05
C GLY A 54 0.00 8.37 -12.30
N ALA A 55 1.20 8.12 -12.81
CA ALA A 55 1.41 7.20 -13.94
C ALA A 55 1.03 5.75 -13.59
N ILE A 56 1.39 5.26 -12.39
CA ILE A 56 1.02 3.91 -11.92
C ILE A 56 -0.50 3.80 -11.78
N ILE A 57 -1.16 4.81 -11.21
CA ILE A 57 -2.62 4.85 -11.07
C ILE A 57 -3.29 4.83 -12.44
N ALA A 58 -2.85 5.67 -13.37
CA ALA A 58 -3.39 5.73 -14.72
C ALA A 58 -3.22 4.41 -15.49
N GLN A 59 -2.08 3.75 -15.35
CA GLN A 59 -1.77 2.50 -16.04
C GLN A 59 -2.54 1.30 -15.46
N HIS A 60 -2.64 1.20 -14.13
CA HIS A 60 -3.17 0.00 -13.47
C HIS A 60 -4.60 0.15 -12.97
N GLN A 61 -5.15 1.37 -12.96
CA GLN A 61 -6.55 1.67 -12.61
C GLN A 61 -6.99 0.98 -11.30
N PRO A 62 -6.33 1.24 -10.16
CA PRO A 62 -6.76 0.68 -8.88
C PRO A 62 -8.12 1.26 -8.48
N ASP A 63 -8.90 0.48 -7.75
CA ASP A 63 -10.19 0.90 -7.19
C ASP A 63 -9.96 1.78 -5.94
N GLN A 64 -8.92 1.49 -5.16
CA GLN A 64 -8.57 2.19 -3.92
C GLN A 64 -7.06 2.22 -3.71
N VAL A 65 -6.62 3.13 -2.84
CA VAL A 65 -5.23 3.25 -2.38
C VAL A 65 -5.16 2.93 -0.89
N ALA A 66 -4.10 2.24 -0.49
CA ALA A 66 -3.79 1.99 0.91
C ALA A 66 -2.37 2.47 1.23
N ILE A 67 -2.19 3.10 2.40
CA ILE A 67 -0.89 3.57 2.88
C ILE A 67 -0.67 3.15 4.33
N GLU A 68 0.60 3.04 4.75
CA GLU A 68 0.94 2.83 6.14
C GLU A 68 0.75 4.12 6.95
N ASP A 69 0.08 4.01 8.10
CA ASP A 69 -0.01 5.12 9.04
C ASP A 69 1.25 5.19 9.92
N VAL A 70 1.87 6.36 9.97
CA VAL A 70 3.13 6.57 10.68
C VAL A 70 2.86 7.20 12.04
N PHE A 71 2.80 6.37 13.07
CA PHE A 71 2.59 6.80 14.46
C PHE A 71 3.86 7.27 15.19
N TYR A 72 5.05 6.90 14.71
CA TYR A 72 6.27 7.16 15.46
C TYR A 72 7.47 7.45 14.56
N ALA A 73 8.03 8.64 14.69
CA ALA A 73 9.36 8.93 14.17
C ALA A 73 10.25 9.37 15.33
N LEU A 74 11.39 8.69 15.47
CA LEU A 74 12.40 8.96 16.49
C LEU A 74 13.01 10.38 16.40
N ASN A 75 12.79 11.08 15.29
CA ASN A 75 13.36 12.37 14.98
C ASN A 75 12.34 13.24 14.24
N VAL A 76 12.07 14.43 14.78
CA VAL A 76 11.12 15.41 14.24
C VAL A 76 11.40 15.74 12.76
N LYS A 77 12.67 15.93 12.38
CA LYS A 77 13.05 16.23 11.00
C LYS A 77 12.72 15.09 10.02
N SER A 78 12.91 13.86 10.46
CA SER A 78 12.53 12.67 9.68
C SER A 78 11.02 12.52 9.60
N ALA A 79 10.29 12.78 10.69
CA ALA A 79 8.83 12.79 10.72
C ALA A 79 8.24 13.79 9.72
N LEU A 80 8.76 15.02 9.72
CA LEU A 80 8.31 16.07 8.79
C LEU A 80 8.53 15.67 7.33
N LYS A 81 9.70 15.12 6.99
CA LYS A 81 9.99 14.65 5.63
C LYS A 81 9.05 13.53 5.20
N LEU A 82 8.84 12.57 6.09
CA LEU A 82 7.96 11.44 5.83
C LEU A 82 6.50 11.90 5.66
N GLY A 83 6.02 12.84 6.50
CA GLY A 83 4.72 13.45 6.36
C GLY A 83 4.52 14.18 5.03
N GLN A 84 5.57 14.85 4.52
CA GLN A 84 5.54 15.50 3.20
C GLN A 84 5.42 14.47 2.06
N VAL A 85 6.20 13.39 2.09
CA VAL A 85 6.10 12.28 1.11
C VAL A 85 4.71 11.66 1.14
N ARG A 86 4.23 11.35 2.35
CA ARG A 86 2.90 10.77 2.56
C ARG A 86 1.79 11.69 2.06
N GLY A 87 1.84 12.99 2.37
CA GLY A 87 0.89 13.98 1.86
C GLY A 87 0.84 14.04 0.34
N VAL A 88 1.99 13.90 -0.34
CA VAL A 88 2.05 13.85 -1.81
C VAL A 88 1.47 12.54 -2.36
N ALA A 89 1.69 11.41 -1.69
CA ALA A 89 1.09 10.14 -2.08
C ALA A 89 -0.46 10.19 -1.97
N MET A 90 -0.97 10.75 -0.87
CA MET A 90 -2.41 10.99 -0.67
C MET A 90 -2.97 11.95 -1.73
N LEU A 91 -2.25 13.02 -2.03
CA LEU A 91 -2.65 13.98 -3.06
C LEU A 91 -2.72 13.33 -4.46
N ALA A 92 -1.77 12.45 -4.80
CA ALA A 92 -1.79 11.74 -6.07
C ALA A 92 -3.02 10.83 -6.20
N ALA A 93 -3.40 10.14 -5.12
CA ALA A 93 -4.62 9.32 -5.06
C ALA A 93 -5.88 10.20 -5.18
N ALA A 94 -5.98 11.27 -4.39
CA ALA A 94 -7.12 12.18 -4.39
C ALA A 94 -7.30 12.89 -5.74
N ALA A 95 -6.21 13.30 -6.40
CA ALA A 95 -6.25 13.89 -7.74
C ALA A 95 -6.78 12.92 -8.81
N ALA A 96 -6.67 11.62 -8.58
CA ALA A 96 -7.25 10.57 -9.41
C ALA A 96 -8.68 10.15 -8.98
N GLY A 97 -9.25 10.79 -7.96
CA GLY A 97 -10.58 10.47 -7.44
C GLY A 97 -10.64 9.19 -6.60
N LEU A 98 -9.49 8.71 -6.10
CA LEU A 98 -9.40 7.47 -5.32
C LEU A 98 -9.46 7.74 -3.82
N GLU A 99 -10.17 6.87 -3.10
CA GLU A 99 -10.15 6.85 -1.63
C GLU A 99 -8.84 6.27 -1.11
N VAL A 100 -8.37 6.79 0.02
CA VAL A 100 -7.14 6.35 0.69
C VAL A 100 -7.49 5.75 2.04
N ALA A 101 -7.14 4.48 2.23
CA ALA A 101 -7.21 3.79 3.51
C ALA A 101 -5.84 3.80 4.20
N GLU A 102 -5.85 3.92 5.53
CA GLU A 102 -4.65 4.01 6.35
C GLU A 102 -4.59 2.84 7.34
N TYR A 103 -3.43 2.22 7.47
CA TYR A 103 -3.24 1.06 8.33
C TYR A 103 -1.99 1.20 9.19
N SER A 104 -2.11 0.86 10.48
CA SER A 104 -0.93 0.82 11.35
C SER A 104 0.01 -0.32 10.95
N PRO A 105 1.34 -0.20 11.23
CA PRO A 105 2.31 -1.28 10.99
C PRO A 105 1.90 -2.60 11.64
N LEU A 106 1.30 -2.53 12.81
CA LEU A 106 0.82 -3.70 13.56
C LEU A 106 -0.34 -4.38 12.81
N THR A 107 -1.29 -3.60 12.30
CA THR A 107 -2.44 -4.10 11.54
C THR A 107 -1.98 -4.78 10.26
N ILE A 108 -1.05 -4.15 9.52
CA ILE A 108 -0.49 -4.72 8.28
C ILE A 108 0.17 -6.07 8.56
N LYS A 109 1.06 -6.14 9.56
CA LYS A 109 1.74 -7.39 9.93
C LYS A 109 0.75 -8.47 10.37
N SER A 110 -0.22 -8.14 11.22
CA SER A 110 -1.24 -9.09 11.68
C SER A 110 -2.09 -9.61 10.54
N SER A 111 -2.45 -8.77 9.58
CA SER A 111 -3.25 -9.16 8.42
C SER A 111 -2.51 -10.09 7.46
N VAL A 112 -1.18 -9.92 7.30
CA VAL A 112 -0.37 -10.68 6.34
C VAL A 112 0.18 -11.97 6.98
N VAL A 113 0.69 -11.92 8.21
CA VAL A 113 1.41 -13.03 8.86
C VAL A 113 0.59 -13.67 9.99
N GLY A 114 -0.47 -13.01 10.45
CA GLY A 114 -1.30 -13.48 11.56
C GLY A 114 -0.92 -12.92 12.93
N TYR A 115 0.22 -12.20 13.07
CA TYR A 115 0.64 -11.56 14.31
C TYR A 115 1.45 -10.28 14.07
N GLY A 116 1.24 -9.26 14.94
CA GLY A 116 1.76 -7.89 14.72
C GLY A 116 3.25 -7.70 14.98
N ARG A 117 3.94 -8.65 15.60
CA ARG A 117 5.39 -8.56 15.92
C ARG A 117 6.27 -9.28 14.90
N ALA A 118 5.74 -9.62 13.73
CA ALA A 118 6.49 -10.25 12.66
C ALA A 118 7.68 -9.37 12.22
N GLU A 119 8.79 -10.02 11.92
CA GLU A 119 9.97 -9.35 11.35
C GLU A 119 9.76 -9.07 9.85
N LYS A 120 10.47 -8.09 9.29
CA LYS A 120 10.31 -7.69 7.89
C LYS A 120 10.49 -8.86 6.91
N HIS A 121 11.47 -9.72 7.12
CA HIS A 121 11.69 -10.88 6.24
C HIS A 121 10.54 -11.90 6.29
N GLN A 122 9.87 -12.06 7.43
CA GLN A 122 8.69 -12.93 7.55
C GLN A 122 7.50 -12.37 6.78
N VAL A 123 7.30 -11.05 6.84
CA VAL A 123 6.28 -10.37 6.02
C VAL A 123 6.59 -10.57 4.54
N GLN A 124 7.83 -10.34 4.10
CA GLN A 124 8.25 -10.54 2.71
C GLN A 124 8.02 -11.97 2.22
N GLN A 125 8.39 -12.97 3.02
CA GLN A 125 8.15 -14.38 2.68
C GLN A 125 6.66 -14.69 2.54
N MET A 126 5.82 -14.14 3.44
CA MET A 126 4.38 -14.35 3.38
C MET A 126 3.77 -13.65 2.17
N VAL A 127 4.17 -12.41 1.86
CA VAL A 127 3.76 -11.70 0.63
C VAL A 127 4.10 -12.52 -0.60
N THR A 128 5.33 -13.07 -0.67
CA THR A 128 5.76 -13.93 -1.78
C THR A 128 4.85 -15.14 -1.97
N ARG A 129 4.45 -15.79 -0.87
CA ARG A 129 3.56 -16.96 -0.89
C ARG A 129 2.12 -16.59 -1.24
N LEU A 130 1.57 -15.54 -0.63
CA LEU A 130 0.18 -15.11 -0.85
C LEU A 130 -0.07 -14.68 -2.30
N LEU A 131 0.95 -14.12 -2.96
CA LEU A 131 0.89 -13.66 -4.34
C LEU A 131 1.45 -14.66 -5.34
N ASP A 132 1.89 -15.85 -4.88
CA ASP A 132 2.48 -16.92 -5.72
C ASP A 132 3.63 -16.41 -6.60
N LEU A 133 4.52 -15.61 -5.99
CA LEU A 133 5.67 -15.03 -6.71
C LEU A 133 6.84 -16.01 -6.73
N ALA A 134 7.55 -16.08 -7.87
CA ALA A 134 8.73 -16.94 -8.03
C ALA A 134 9.90 -16.52 -7.12
N GLU A 135 10.02 -15.21 -6.85
CA GLU A 135 11.07 -14.64 -6.00
C GLU A 135 10.49 -13.55 -5.08
N PRO A 136 11.11 -13.30 -3.92
CA PRO A 136 10.73 -12.21 -3.06
C PRO A 136 10.85 -10.84 -3.76
N PRO A 137 9.86 -9.95 -3.63
CA PRO A 137 9.88 -8.61 -4.23
C PRO A 137 11.11 -7.80 -3.79
N LYS A 138 11.70 -7.08 -4.73
CA LYS A 138 12.86 -6.19 -4.50
C LYS A 138 12.60 -4.81 -5.12
N PRO A 139 13.06 -3.72 -4.44
CA PRO A 139 13.63 -3.67 -3.09
C PRO A 139 12.60 -4.03 -2.01
N MET A 140 13.01 -4.03 -0.73
CA MET A 140 12.14 -4.37 0.41
C MET A 140 10.89 -3.47 0.46
N ASP A 141 11.02 -2.19 0.13
CA ASP A 141 9.91 -1.23 0.06
C ASP A 141 8.78 -1.70 -0.88
N ALA A 142 9.10 -2.43 -1.96
CA ALA A 142 8.09 -3.03 -2.84
C ALA A 142 7.30 -4.14 -2.12
N SER A 143 7.96 -4.93 -1.29
CA SER A 143 7.31 -5.95 -0.48
C SER A 143 6.43 -5.33 0.61
N ASP A 144 6.91 -4.27 1.27
CA ASP A 144 6.15 -3.55 2.29
C ASP A 144 4.89 -2.92 1.66
N ALA A 145 4.99 -2.33 0.46
CA ALA A 145 3.84 -1.81 -0.29
C ALA A 145 2.82 -2.90 -0.70
N LEU A 146 3.28 -4.07 -1.12
CA LEU A 146 2.40 -5.20 -1.39
C LEU A 146 1.69 -5.70 -0.13
N ALA A 147 2.38 -5.73 1.02
CA ALA A 147 1.79 -6.09 2.30
C ALA A 147 0.65 -5.12 2.70
N ILE A 148 0.82 -3.81 2.44
CA ILE A 148 -0.21 -2.79 2.67
C ILE A 148 -1.44 -3.05 1.78
N ALA A 149 -1.24 -3.34 0.50
CA ALA A 149 -2.34 -3.66 -0.42
C ALA A 149 -3.10 -4.94 0.00
N ILE A 150 -2.38 -5.99 0.40
CA ILE A 150 -2.96 -7.24 0.90
C ILE A 150 -3.78 -6.99 2.18
N CYS A 151 -3.24 -6.20 3.11
CA CYS A 151 -3.94 -5.80 4.34
C CYS A 151 -5.29 -5.16 4.02
N HIS A 152 -5.32 -4.23 3.07
CA HIS A 152 -6.55 -3.58 2.65
C HIS A 152 -7.56 -4.57 2.05
N LEU A 153 -7.13 -5.44 1.14
CA LEU A 153 -7.99 -6.45 0.51
C LEU A 153 -8.59 -7.42 1.53
N HIS A 154 -7.81 -7.87 2.51
CA HIS A 154 -8.31 -8.74 3.60
C HIS A 154 -9.33 -8.02 4.48
N THR A 155 -9.10 -6.74 4.80
CA THR A 155 -9.99 -5.93 5.62
C THR A 155 -11.31 -5.66 4.89
N ALA A 156 -11.26 -5.23 3.64
CA ALA A 156 -12.44 -4.97 2.82
C ALA A 156 -13.28 -6.23 2.63
N GLY A 157 -12.65 -7.36 2.31
CA GLY A 157 -13.35 -8.65 2.16
C GLY A 157 -14.01 -9.15 3.47
N THR A 158 -13.45 -8.80 4.62
CA THR A 158 -14.05 -9.10 5.91
C THR A 158 -15.28 -8.24 6.19
N LEU A 159 -15.19 -6.94 5.91
CA LEU A 159 -16.30 -5.99 6.07
C LEU A 159 -17.48 -6.30 5.14
N GLU A 160 -17.23 -6.71 3.90
CA GLU A 160 -18.27 -7.13 2.97
C GLU A 160 -19.03 -8.37 3.48
N LYS A 161 -18.32 -9.37 4.02
CA LYS A 161 -18.92 -10.57 4.59
C LYS A 161 -19.72 -10.30 5.86
N GLN A 162 -19.40 -9.24 6.59
CA GLN A 162 -20.10 -8.83 7.81
C GLN A 162 -21.29 -7.89 7.55
N ARG A 163 -21.49 -7.38 6.32
CA ARG A 163 -22.68 -6.61 5.98
C ARG A 163 -23.92 -7.49 6.16
N PRO A 164 -24.87 -7.08 7.02
CA PRO A 164 -26.11 -7.82 7.15
C PRO A 164 -26.80 -7.85 5.79
N VAL A 165 -27.21 -9.02 5.34
CA VAL A 165 -28.07 -9.18 4.16
C VAL A 165 -29.32 -8.35 4.45
N ALA A 166 -29.48 -7.19 3.80
CA ALA A 166 -30.69 -6.43 3.86
C ALA A 166 -31.81 -7.35 3.38
N LYS A 167 -32.66 -7.82 4.31
CA LYS A 167 -33.88 -8.53 3.97
C LYS A 167 -34.67 -7.58 3.05
N LEU A 168 -34.76 -7.93 1.78
CA LEU A 168 -35.75 -7.39 0.88
C LEU A 168 -37.11 -7.69 1.57
N ALA A 169 -37.65 -6.67 2.24
CA ALA A 169 -39.03 -6.69 2.67
C ALA A 169 -39.82 -6.57 1.39
N ALA A 170 -40.29 -7.71 0.90
CA ALA A 170 -41.40 -7.77 -0.01
C ALA A 170 -42.64 -7.27 0.76
N GLY A 171 -43.17 -6.17 0.32
CA GLY A 171 -44.47 -5.62 0.62
C GLY A 171 -45.17 -5.35 -0.68
#